data_c6f7c21dcd811469ee1fc26b40f48f19
#
_entry.id   c6f7c21dcd811469ee1fc26b40f48f19
#
_cell.length_a   1.000
_cell.length_b   1.000
_cell.length_c   1.000
_cell.angle_alpha   90.00
_cell.angle_beta   90.00
_cell.angle_gamma   90.00
#
_symmetry.space_group_name_H-M   'P 1'
#
loop_
_entity.id
_entity.type
_entity.pdbx_description
1 polymer ?
#
loop_
_entity_poly.entity_id
_entity_poly.type
_entity_poly.pdbx_seq_one_letter_code
_entity_poly.pdbx_strand_id
1 'polypeptide(L)'
;MTAVAQIRLDQVNLVVRDVGASRAFYAKLGIDFGVQDDPVWSRHHVSAVPQPGTADLDLDSTSFAAHWDEGWPGGTGVVIGFKVETRQAVDDLVAAMTADGATVQQPPWDAFWGARYAVVTDPDGNAVGIMSPRDDAFRAPPPDPDASR
;
A
#
# COMPACT_ATOMS: atom_id res chain seq x y z
N MET A 1 6.83 -26.79 -17.49
CA MET A 1 5.83 -26.19 -16.58
C MET A 1 6.41 -24.88 -16.08
N THR A 2 5.80 -23.77 -16.44
CA THR A 2 6.11 -22.48 -15.84
C THR A 2 5.68 -22.51 -14.38
N ALA A 3 6.61 -22.17 -13.48
CA ALA A 3 6.25 -21.96 -12.08
C ALA A 3 5.18 -20.86 -12.00
N VAL A 4 4.08 -21.13 -11.34
CA VAL A 4 3.08 -20.11 -11.04
C VAL A 4 3.74 -19.10 -10.10
N ALA A 5 3.82 -17.83 -10.52
CA ALA A 5 4.30 -16.77 -9.66
C ALA A 5 3.53 -16.82 -8.33
N GLN A 6 4.26 -16.89 -7.21
CA GLN A 6 3.61 -16.88 -5.91
C GLN A 6 3.10 -15.47 -5.61
N ILE A 7 1.80 -15.36 -5.57
CA ILE A 7 1.10 -14.12 -5.20
C ILE A 7 0.38 -14.40 -3.89
N ARG A 8 0.56 -13.51 -2.92
CA ARG A 8 -0.09 -13.66 -1.61
C ARG A 8 -0.78 -12.38 -1.18
N LEU A 9 -1.87 -12.53 -0.45
CA LEU A 9 -2.45 -11.42 0.29
C LEU A 9 -1.45 -11.00 1.38
N ASP A 10 -0.98 -9.76 1.32
CA ASP A 10 0.14 -9.30 2.14
C ASP A 10 -0.27 -8.23 3.14
N GLN A 11 -1.21 -7.38 2.76
CA GLN A 11 -1.48 -6.16 3.49
C GLN A 11 -2.92 -5.69 3.29
N VAL A 12 -3.49 -5.15 4.35
CA VAL A 12 -4.68 -4.31 4.29
C VAL A 12 -4.25 -2.90 4.65
N ASN A 13 -4.46 -1.96 3.74
CA ASN A 13 -4.15 -0.56 3.97
C ASN A 13 -5.47 0.21 4.09
N LEU A 14 -5.66 0.86 5.22
CA LEU A 14 -6.83 1.71 5.46
C LEU A 14 -6.43 3.17 5.27
N VAL A 15 -7.13 3.85 4.39
CA VAL A 15 -7.02 5.30 4.25
C VAL A 15 -8.07 5.94 5.15
N VAL A 16 -7.61 6.68 6.16
CA VAL A 16 -8.43 7.15 7.27
C VAL A 16 -8.34 8.68 7.44
N ARG A 17 -9.35 9.27 8.05
CA ARG A 17 -9.38 10.73 8.30
C ARG A 17 -8.45 11.15 9.42
N ASP A 18 -8.31 10.32 10.45
CA ASP A 18 -7.52 10.59 11.65
C ASP A 18 -6.74 9.33 12.02
N VAL A 19 -5.46 9.30 11.66
CA VAL A 19 -4.58 8.15 11.91
C VAL A 19 -4.46 7.87 13.40
N GLY A 20 -4.36 8.89 14.25
CA GLY A 20 -4.26 8.72 15.70
C GLY A 20 -5.52 8.08 16.29
N ALA A 21 -6.71 8.53 15.88
CA ALA A 21 -7.96 7.96 16.34
C ALA A 21 -8.14 6.50 15.86
N SER A 22 -7.80 6.22 14.63
CA SER A 22 -7.87 4.86 14.08
C SER A 22 -6.86 3.93 14.76
N ARG A 23 -5.63 4.41 14.98
CA ARG A 23 -4.62 3.67 15.76
C ARG A 23 -5.14 3.28 17.14
N ALA A 24 -5.71 4.22 17.86
CA ALA A 24 -6.28 3.96 19.20
C ALA A 24 -7.43 2.94 19.14
N PHE A 25 -8.27 3.02 18.12
CA PHE A 25 -9.37 2.08 17.91
C PHE A 25 -8.85 0.65 17.70
N TYR A 26 -7.94 0.46 16.73
CA TYR A 26 -7.42 -0.87 16.40
C TYR A 26 -6.51 -1.46 17.49
N ALA A 27 -5.86 -0.62 18.28
CA ALA A 27 -5.10 -1.07 19.44
C ALA A 27 -5.97 -1.81 20.46
N LYS A 28 -7.25 -1.45 20.58
CA LYS A 28 -8.21 -2.16 21.44
C LYS A 28 -8.50 -3.59 20.98
N LEU A 29 -8.25 -3.89 19.71
CA LEU A 29 -8.38 -5.23 19.14
C LEU A 29 -7.07 -6.03 19.23
N GLY A 30 -6.06 -5.49 19.90
CA GLY A 30 -4.76 -6.15 20.08
C GLY A 30 -3.74 -5.85 18.99
N ILE A 31 -4.00 -4.91 18.08
CA ILE A 31 -3.04 -4.51 17.08
C ILE A 31 -1.95 -3.64 17.71
N ASP A 32 -0.70 -4.08 17.55
CA ASP A 32 0.48 -3.32 17.98
C ASP A 32 1.04 -2.54 16.79
N PHE A 33 0.99 -1.21 16.88
CA PHE A 33 1.56 -0.33 15.86
C PHE A 33 3.00 0.11 16.19
N GLY A 34 3.59 -0.45 17.25
CA GLY A 34 4.92 -0.04 17.68
C GLY A 34 4.97 1.44 18.12
N VAL A 35 6.16 2.01 18.00
CA VAL A 35 6.41 3.41 18.36
C VAL A 35 6.63 4.23 17.09
N GLN A 36 5.86 5.32 16.94
CA GLN A 36 6.07 6.32 15.90
C GLN A 36 6.25 7.68 16.60
N ASP A 37 7.50 8.10 16.75
CA ASP A 37 7.87 9.31 17.50
C ASP A 37 7.88 10.58 16.65
N ASP A 38 7.90 10.45 15.33
CA ASP A 38 7.88 11.60 14.44
C ASP A 38 6.50 12.26 14.46
N PRO A 39 6.38 13.54 14.91
CA PRO A 39 5.08 14.20 15.06
C PRO A 39 4.39 14.48 13.71
N VAL A 40 5.13 14.53 12.62
CA VAL A 40 4.56 14.70 11.27
C VAL A 40 4.07 13.36 10.75
N TRP A 41 4.95 12.35 10.71
CA TRP A 41 4.61 11.02 10.19
C TRP A 41 3.51 10.32 10.98
N SER A 42 3.45 10.50 12.29
CA SER A 42 2.41 9.88 13.13
C SER A 42 0.99 10.28 12.73
N ARG A 43 0.82 11.41 12.04
CA ARG A 43 -0.48 11.84 11.51
C ARG A 43 -0.80 11.26 10.14
N HIS A 44 0.20 10.72 9.44
CA HIS A 44 0.05 10.35 8.03
C HIS A 44 0.20 8.86 7.76
N HIS A 45 1.01 8.16 8.54
CA HIS A 45 1.29 6.75 8.29
C HIS A 45 1.72 6.01 9.56
N VAL A 46 1.09 4.87 9.82
CA VAL A 46 1.57 3.89 10.79
C VAL A 46 1.36 2.48 10.26
N SER A 47 2.32 1.61 10.53
CA SER A 47 2.24 0.18 10.19
C SER A 47 2.10 -0.64 11.47
N ALA A 48 1.24 -1.64 11.43
CA ALA A 48 1.22 -2.66 12.48
C ALA A 48 2.54 -3.42 12.49
N VAL A 49 2.98 -3.83 13.70
CA VAL A 49 4.12 -4.74 13.82
C VAL A 49 3.74 -6.07 13.16
N PRO A 50 4.54 -6.55 12.18
CA PRO A 50 4.21 -7.77 11.46
C PRO A 50 4.04 -8.97 12.39
N GLN A 51 3.02 -9.78 12.10
CA GLN A 51 2.74 -11.02 12.81
C GLN A 51 2.80 -12.20 11.84
N PRO A 52 3.38 -13.35 12.25
CA PRO A 52 3.42 -14.54 11.39
C PRO A 52 2.01 -15.03 11.06
N GLY A 53 1.79 -15.41 9.79
CA GLY A 53 0.54 -16.05 9.35
C GLY A 53 -0.64 -15.12 9.13
N THR A 54 -0.47 -13.82 9.24
CA THR A 54 -1.53 -12.83 8.94
C THR A 54 -1.03 -11.76 7.96
N ALA A 55 -1.97 -11.11 7.27
CA ALA A 55 -1.67 -9.90 6.50
C ALA A 55 -1.34 -8.74 7.45
N ASP A 56 -0.49 -7.83 6.99
CA ASP A 56 -0.17 -6.62 7.73
C ASP A 56 -1.31 -5.59 7.64
N LEU A 57 -1.42 -4.73 8.64
CA LEU A 57 -2.36 -3.62 8.65
C LEU A 57 -1.60 -2.29 8.68
N ASP A 58 -1.85 -1.45 7.70
CA ASP A 58 -1.34 -0.09 7.64
C ASP A 58 -2.48 0.91 7.70
N LEU A 59 -2.21 2.06 8.31
CA LEU A 59 -3.12 3.21 8.34
C LEU A 59 -2.43 4.38 7.65
N ASP A 60 -3.10 4.99 6.69
CA ASP A 60 -2.63 6.18 5.99
C ASP A 60 -3.68 7.28 6.07
N SER A 61 -3.22 8.54 6.14
CA SER A 61 -4.13 9.67 6.04
C SER A 61 -4.66 9.83 4.61
N THR A 62 -5.80 10.47 4.48
CA THR A 62 -6.40 10.77 3.17
C THR A 62 -5.50 11.61 2.29
N SER A 63 -4.73 12.53 2.87
CA SER A 63 -3.77 13.36 2.12
C SER A 63 -2.53 12.59 1.69
N PHE A 64 -2.07 11.63 2.49
CA PHE A 64 -0.89 10.84 2.15
C PHE A 64 -1.16 9.81 1.06
N ALA A 65 -2.38 9.28 0.97
CA ALA A 65 -2.74 8.30 -0.06
C ALA A 65 -2.41 8.78 -1.48
N ALA A 66 -2.58 10.06 -1.78
CA ALA A 66 -2.26 10.63 -3.09
C ALA A 66 -0.76 10.57 -3.45
N HIS A 67 0.12 10.44 -2.46
CA HIS A 67 1.57 10.32 -2.69
C HIS A 67 1.99 8.93 -3.18
N TRP A 68 1.21 7.90 -2.93
CA TRP A 68 1.53 6.54 -3.40
C TRP A 68 0.50 5.99 -4.40
N ASP A 69 -0.63 6.67 -4.57
CA ASP A 69 -1.67 6.33 -5.53
C ASP A 69 -2.18 7.61 -6.20
N GLU A 70 -1.65 7.91 -7.39
CA GLU A 70 -2.02 9.13 -8.12
C GLU A 70 -3.49 9.17 -8.51
N GLY A 71 -4.12 8.00 -8.65
CA GLY A 71 -5.54 7.87 -8.98
C GLY A 71 -6.45 7.71 -7.77
N TRP A 72 -5.92 7.87 -6.52
CA TRP A 72 -6.77 7.79 -5.34
C TRP A 72 -7.92 8.82 -5.43
N PRO A 73 -9.19 8.36 -5.32
CA PRO A 73 -10.33 9.25 -5.57
C PRO A 73 -10.59 10.28 -4.46
N GLY A 74 -9.75 10.30 -3.44
CA GLY A 74 -9.97 11.12 -2.24
C GLY A 74 -10.84 10.40 -1.20
N GLY A 75 -10.87 10.94 0.01
CA GLY A 75 -11.64 10.37 1.10
C GLY A 75 -11.03 9.09 1.69
N THR A 76 -11.82 8.41 2.49
CA THR A 76 -11.44 7.17 3.17
C THR A 76 -11.69 5.96 2.27
N GLY A 77 -10.98 4.86 2.55
CA GLY A 77 -11.16 3.63 1.82
C GLY A 77 -10.20 2.54 2.25
N VAL A 78 -10.19 1.46 1.49
CA VAL A 78 -9.38 0.28 1.75
C VAL A 78 -8.62 -0.08 0.48
N VAL A 79 -7.34 -0.40 0.62
CA VAL A 79 -6.52 -1.02 -0.42
C VAL A 79 -6.12 -2.41 0.06
N ILE A 80 -6.46 -3.43 -0.71
CA ILE A 80 -6.03 -4.80 -0.45
C ILE A 80 -4.73 -5.03 -1.20
N GLY A 81 -3.66 -5.27 -0.46
CA GLY A 81 -2.31 -5.41 -1.01
C GLY A 81 -1.89 -6.85 -1.23
N PHE A 82 -1.37 -7.12 -2.41
CA PHE A 82 -0.77 -8.41 -2.78
C PHE A 82 0.70 -8.24 -3.01
N LYS A 83 1.49 -9.21 -2.55
CA LYS A 83 2.92 -9.26 -2.83
C LYS A 83 3.21 -10.28 -3.91
N VAL A 84 4.04 -9.86 -4.86
CA VAL A 84 4.61 -10.70 -5.91
C VAL A 84 6.12 -10.86 -5.68
N GLU A 85 6.76 -11.81 -6.38
CA GLU A 85 8.13 -12.20 -6.07
C GLU A 85 9.20 -11.23 -6.55
N THR A 86 8.95 -10.50 -7.64
CA THR A 86 9.95 -9.63 -8.27
C THR A 86 9.34 -8.30 -8.73
N ARG A 87 10.21 -7.33 -8.95
CA ARG A 87 9.83 -6.04 -9.54
C ARG A 87 9.19 -6.21 -10.92
N GLN A 88 9.78 -7.07 -11.75
CA GLN A 88 9.24 -7.36 -13.09
C GLN A 88 7.85 -8.01 -13.02
N ALA A 89 7.61 -8.85 -12.03
CA ALA A 89 6.31 -9.49 -11.84
C ALA A 89 5.18 -8.48 -11.61
N VAL A 90 5.47 -7.33 -10.98
CA VAL A 90 4.49 -6.23 -10.85
C VAL A 90 4.05 -5.73 -12.23
N ASP A 91 5.03 -5.39 -13.09
CA ASP A 91 4.74 -4.88 -14.43
C ASP A 91 3.99 -5.92 -15.29
N ASP A 92 4.43 -7.17 -15.22
CA ASP A 92 3.84 -8.27 -16.01
C ASP A 92 2.39 -8.54 -15.58
N LEU A 93 2.15 -8.57 -14.27
CA LEU A 93 0.81 -8.82 -13.74
C LEU A 93 -0.15 -7.68 -14.08
N VAL A 94 0.28 -6.43 -13.92
CA VAL A 94 -0.55 -5.27 -14.27
C VAL A 94 -0.86 -5.26 -15.76
N ALA A 95 0.11 -5.59 -16.62
CA ALA A 95 -0.13 -5.69 -18.05
C ALA A 95 -1.16 -6.78 -18.39
N ALA A 96 -1.06 -7.94 -17.76
CA ALA A 96 -2.01 -9.04 -17.96
C ALA A 96 -3.42 -8.67 -17.49
N MET A 97 -3.53 -8.05 -16.31
CA MET A 97 -4.82 -7.61 -15.77
C MET A 97 -5.46 -6.52 -16.64
N THR A 98 -4.65 -5.60 -17.14
CA THR A 98 -5.12 -4.55 -18.06
C THR A 98 -5.62 -5.13 -19.38
N ALA A 99 -4.92 -6.15 -19.92
CA ALA A 99 -5.37 -6.86 -21.11
C ALA A 99 -6.72 -7.56 -20.91
N ASP A 100 -7.01 -7.98 -19.68
CA ASP A 100 -8.30 -8.57 -19.29
C ASP A 100 -9.36 -7.53 -18.89
N GLY A 101 -9.07 -6.24 -19.06
CA GLY A 101 -10.03 -5.14 -18.86
C GLY A 101 -9.96 -4.43 -17.50
N ALA A 102 -8.98 -4.74 -16.66
CA ALA A 102 -8.80 -4.05 -15.39
C ALA A 102 -8.38 -2.58 -15.61
N THR A 103 -8.86 -1.70 -14.74
CA THR A 103 -8.45 -0.29 -14.74
C THR A 103 -7.23 -0.11 -13.85
N VAL A 104 -6.24 0.61 -14.35
CA VAL A 104 -5.05 1.02 -13.59
C VAL A 104 -5.33 2.33 -12.89
N GLN A 105 -5.20 2.35 -11.58
CA GLN A 105 -5.36 3.55 -10.75
C GLN A 105 -4.01 4.22 -10.49
N GLN A 106 -3.00 3.42 -10.18
CA GLN A 106 -1.60 3.82 -10.09
C GLN A 106 -0.76 2.92 -10.99
N PRO A 107 -0.18 3.45 -12.07
CA PRO A 107 0.74 2.66 -12.90
C PRO A 107 1.94 2.15 -12.11
N PRO A 108 2.56 1.02 -12.51
CA PRO A 108 3.77 0.55 -11.86
C PRO A 108 4.84 1.64 -11.78
N TRP A 109 5.40 1.83 -10.59
CA TRP A 109 6.44 2.83 -10.34
C TRP A 109 7.39 2.36 -9.25
N ASP A 110 8.57 2.98 -9.21
CA ASP A 110 9.55 2.73 -8.15
C ASP A 110 9.21 3.61 -6.96
N ALA A 111 8.50 3.02 -6.01
CA ALA A 111 8.03 3.75 -4.84
C ALA A 111 9.20 4.12 -3.90
N PHE A 112 9.08 5.23 -3.22
CA PHE A 112 10.16 5.74 -2.36
C PHE A 112 10.57 4.77 -1.24
N TRP A 113 9.69 3.85 -0.84
CA TRP A 113 10.03 2.82 0.17
C TRP A 113 10.83 1.64 -0.39
N GLY A 114 11.18 1.65 -1.67
CA GLY A 114 12.06 0.68 -2.31
C GLY A 114 11.36 -0.47 -3.04
N ALA A 115 10.05 -0.50 -3.08
CA ALA A 115 9.31 -1.50 -3.82
C ALA A 115 8.87 -1.00 -5.21
N ARG A 116 8.67 -1.93 -6.15
CA ARG A 116 7.86 -1.68 -7.34
C ARG A 116 6.41 -1.84 -6.96
N TYR A 117 5.58 -0.84 -7.24
CA TYR A 117 4.21 -0.77 -6.74
C TYR A 117 3.24 -0.29 -7.81
N ALA A 118 2.05 -0.84 -7.81
CA ALA A 118 0.95 -0.42 -8.65
C ALA A 118 -0.38 -0.58 -7.91
N VAL A 119 -1.40 0.13 -8.34
CA VAL A 119 -2.77 -0.05 -7.89
C VAL A 119 -3.67 -0.24 -9.10
N VAL A 120 -4.43 -1.31 -9.10
CA VAL A 120 -5.50 -1.57 -10.06
C VAL A 120 -6.83 -1.60 -9.32
N THR A 121 -7.95 -1.55 -10.05
CA THR A 121 -9.26 -1.73 -9.44
C THR A 121 -9.84 -3.08 -9.81
N ASP A 122 -10.56 -3.69 -8.86
CA ASP A 122 -11.35 -4.89 -9.12
C ASP A 122 -12.62 -4.54 -9.93
N PRO A 123 -13.44 -5.55 -10.34
CA PRO A 123 -14.64 -5.28 -11.13
C PRO A 123 -15.64 -4.32 -10.50
N ASP A 124 -15.64 -4.17 -9.19
CA ASP A 124 -16.53 -3.28 -8.44
C ASP A 124 -15.87 -1.94 -8.07
N GLY A 125 -14.63 -1.71 -8.51
CA GLY A 125 -13.91 -0.48 -8.26
C GLY A 125 -13.10 -0.46 -6.96
N ASN A 126 -12.94 -1.60 -6.27
CA ASN A 126 -12.12 -1.66 -5.07
C ASN A 126 -10.63 -1.59 -5.45
N ALA A 127 -9.87 -0.81 -4.69
CA ALA A 127 -8.44 -0.65 -4.93
C ALA A 127 -7.65 -1.89 -4.50
N VAL A 128 -6.79 -2.36 -5.40
CA VAL A 128 -5.93 -3.53 -5.21
C VAL A 128 -4.48 -3.12 -5.47
N GLY A 129 -3.65 -3.16 -4.44
CA GLY A 129 -2.23 -2.88 -4.53
C GLY A 129 -1.44 -4.13 -4.93
N ILE A 130 -0.44 -3.95 -5.78
CA ILE A 130 0.48 -5.01 -6.21
C ILE A 130 1.88 -4.52 -5.94
N MET A 131 2.65 -5.25 -5.13
CA MET A 131 3.94 -4.81 -4.61
C MET A 131 4.98 -5.91 -4.71
N SER A 132 6.19 -5.52 -5.15
CA SER A 132 7.38 -6.37 -5.05
C SER A 132 7.97 -6.35 -3.64
N PRO A 133 8.92 -7.24 -3.32
CA PRO A 133 9.77 -7.05 -2.15
C PRO A 133 10.48 -5.69 -2.19
N ARG A 134 10.77 -5.15 -1.01
CA ARG A 134 11.57 -3.93 -0.88
C ARG A 134 13.03 -4.23 -1.20
N ASP A 135 13.66 -3.28 -1.89
CA ASP A 135 15.08 -3.30 -2.21
C ASP A 135 15.66 -1.92 -1.88
N ASP A 136 16.62 -1.88 -0.96
CA ASP A 136 17.22 -0.62 -0.50
C ASP A 136 17.91 0.15 -1.64
N ALA A 137 18.36 -0.54 -2.69
CA ALA A 137 18.94 0.10 -3.87
C ALA A 137 17.96 1.03 -4.59
N PHE A 138 16.65 0.81 -4.42
CA PHE A 138 15.57 1.61 -5.03
C PHE A 138 14.92 2.58 -4.04
N ARG A 139 15.41 2.66 -2.81
CA ARG A 139 14.88 3.62 -1.85
C ARG A 139 15.23 5.05 -2.25
N ALA A 140 14.26 5.94 -2.06
CA ALA A 140 14.42 7.38 -2.22
C ALA A 140 13.88 8.09 -0.96
N PRO A 141 14.28 9.36 -0.73
CA PRO A 141 13.67 10.14 0.34
C PRO A 141 12.14 10.18 0.18
N PRO A 142 11.38 9.95 1.26
CA PRO A 142 9.94 10.06 1.19
C PRO A 142 9.53 11.52 0.89
N PRO A 143 8.38 11.73 0.22
CA PRO A 143 7.85 13.08 0.06
C PRO A 143 7.50 13.69 1.41
N ASP A 144 7.40 15.00 1.46
CA ASP A 144 6.82 15.68 2.62
C ASP A 144 5.33 15.30 2.72
N PRO A 145 4.91 14.58 3.77
CA PRO A 145 3.54 14.08 3.86
C PRO A 145 2.51 15.19 4.09
N ASP A 146 2.95 16.39 4.53
CA ASP A 146 2.10 17.57 4.66
C ASP A 146 1.96 18.35 3.35
N ALA A 147 2.81 18.08 2.34
CA ALA A 147 2.73 18.74 1.06
C ALA A 147 1.56 18.17 0.24
N SER A 148 0.83 19.05 -0.44
CA SER A 148 -0.11 18.64 -1.47
C SER A 148 0.65 18.13 -2.70
N ARG A 149 0.12 17.11 -3.34
CA ARG A 149 0.63 16.58 -4.60
C ARG A 149 0.15 17.41 -5.78
#